data_6d8727f8a17b77a92e559fc89f0cc8e1
#
_entry.id   6d8727f8a17b77a92e559fc89f0cc8e1
#
_cell.length_a   1.000
_cell.length_b   1.000
_cell.length_c   1.000
_cell.angle_alpha   90.00
_cell.angle_beta   90.00
_cell.angle_gamma   90.00
#
_symmetry.space_group_name_H-M   'P 1'
#
loop_
_entity.id
_entity.type
_entity.pdbx_description
1 polymer ?
#
loop_
_entity_poly.entity_id
_entity_poly.type
_entity_poly.pdbx_seq_one_letter_code
_entity_poly.pdbx_strand_id
1 'polypeptide(L)'
;GGRKAKSIGINPSYRYAMGIVITANHLGMVLVNLKYEIVKSERIRLKFVSDMSYCSQVADFAAKFLDHMNDAEQKEKLLGVGISIPGIINQEQKLVIKSHALKLENYSLSFLEQAFSVPVYFSNDANAAMMAEDMNTYQNAIYLSLNQTLGGAFCIGGKLFSGENQKAGEFGHMILVPQGRKCYCGKSGCADAYCAAGALVGESKDSVEQFMQLLQNNDEKAEKKWEEYLDYLAILIS
;
A
#
# COMPACT_ATOMS: atom_id res chain seq x y z
N GLY A 1 -22.64 -24.56 44.87
CA GLY A 1 -21.59 -23.81 44.20
C GLY A 1 -21.39 -24.37 42.78
N GLY A 2 -21.94 -23.71 41.76
CA GLY A 2 -21.73 -24.05 40.36
C GLY A 2 -20.34 -23.68 39.88
N ARG A 3 -19.81 -24.42 38.89
CA ARG A 3 -18.53 -24.15 38.25
C ARG A 3 -18.61 -22.80 37.53
N LYS A 4 -17.73 -21.85 37.84
CA LYS A 4 -17.69 -20.56 37.15
C LYS A 4 -17.43 -20.78 35.66
N ALA A 5 -18.22 -20.15 34.81
CA ALA A 5 -18.00 -20.15 33.38
C ALA A 5 -16.59 -19.58 33.06
N LYS A 6 -15.83 -20.27 32.22
CA LYS A 6 -14.53 -19.77 31.72
C LYS A 6 -14.76 -19.13 30.36
N SER A 7 -14.31 -17.91 30.22
CA SER A 7 -14.23 -17.26 28.91
C SER A 7 -13.11 -17.88 28.08
N ILE A 8 -13.41 -18.23 26.86
CA ILE A 8 -12.41 -18.69 25.86
C ILE A 8 -12.14 -17.52 24.94
N GLY A 9 -10.89 -17.18 24.73
CA GLY A 9 -10.47 -16.11 23.83
C GLY A 9 -9.22 -16.49 23.05
N ILE A 10 -8.97 -15.77 21.96
CA ILE A 10 -7.77 -15.92 21.17
C ILE A 10 -6.58 -15.38 21.99
N ASN A 11 -5.52 -16.16 22.11
CA ASN A 11 -4.23 -15.66 22.59
C ASN A 11 -3.58 -14.83 21.48
N PRO A 12 -3.51 -13.50 21.58
CA PRO A 12 -3.02 -12.66 20.49
C PRO A 12 -1.56 -12.95 20.13
N SER A 13 -0.74 -13.33 21.10
CA SER A 13 0.69 -13.60 20.91
C SER A 13 1.00 -15.04 20.50
N TYR A 14 0.00 -15.84 20.14
CA TYR A 14 0.22 -17.22 19.73
C TYR A 14 0.83 -17.33 18.33
N ARG A 15 0.48 -16.43 17.41
CA ARG A 15 1.02 -16.32 16.05
C ARG A 15 1.13 -14.86 15.64
N TYR A 16 1.95 -14.62 14.64
CA TYR A 16 2.20 -13.29 14.07
C TYR A 16 2.17 -13.34 12.55
N ALA A 17 1.92 -12.21 11.93
CA ALA A 17 2.14 -11.99 10.51
C ALA A 17 3.03 -10.77 10.33
N MET A 18 3.88 -10.79 9.30
CA MET A 18 4.75 -9.68 8.94
C MET A 18 4.25 -9.01 7.67
N GLY A 19 4.20 -7.69 7.68
CA GLY A 19 3.96 -6.87 6.51
C GLY A 19 5.24 -6.14 6.08
N ILE A 20 5.52 -6.12 4.79
CA ILE A 20 6.61 -5.36 4.18
C ILE A 20 6.02 -4.41 3.16
N VAL A 21 6.36 -3.13 3.21
CA VAL A 21 5.94 -2.10 2.26
C VAL A 21 7.17 -1.60 1.51
N ILE A 22 7.21 -1.86 0.20
CA ILE A 22 8.26 -1.38 -0.70
C ILE A 22 7.74 -0.16 -1.45
N THR A 23 8.47 0.94 -1.37
CA THR A 23 8.22 2.15 -2.17
C THR A 23 9.50 2.54 -2.94
N ALA A 24 9.42 3.55 -3.79
CA ALA A 24 10.61 4.01 -4.53
C ALA A 24 11.79 4.42 -3.64
N ASN A 25 11.53 4.91 -2.41
CA ASN A 25 12.57 5.49 -1.55
C ASN A 25 12.59 4.93 -0.12
N HIS A 26 11.65 4.06 0.25
CA HIS A 26 11.53 3.56 1.61
C HIS A 26 11.15 2.09 1.62
N LEU A 27 11.60 1.42 2.66
CA LEU A 27 11.18 0.09 3.06
C LEU A 27 10.55 0.19 4.45
N GLY A 28 9.30 -0.26 4.59
CA GLY A 28 8.60 -0.34 5.85
C GLY A 28 8.35 -1.78 6.24
N MET A 29 8.39 -2.08 7.55
CA MET A 29 8.05 -3.39 8.09
C MET A 29 7.13 -3.23 9.28
N VAL A 30 6.17 -4.13 9.41
CA VAL A 30 5.23 -4.20 10.51
C VAL A 30 5.05 -5.66 10.94
N LEU A 31 4.96 -5.89 12.23
CA LEU A 31 4.59 -7.17 12.82
C LEU A 31 3.25 -7.01 13.52
N VAL A 32 2.32 -7.88 13.21
CA VAL A 32 0.99 -7.88 13.81
C VAL A 32 0.69 -9.21 14.48
N ASN A 33 -0.09 -9.18 15.56
CA ASN A 33 -0.56 -10.35 16.27
C ASN A 33 -1.93 -10.85 15.71
N LEU A 34 -2.49 -11.91 16.31
CA LEU A 34 -3.78 -12.50 15.88
C LEU A 34 -5.00 -11.59 16.12
N LYS A 35 -4.84 -10.45 16.78
CA LYS A 35 -5.87 -9.42 16.92
C LYS A 35 -5.66 -8.23 16.00
N TYR A 36 -4.72 -8.34 15.05
CA TYR A 36 -4.31 -7.25 14.15
C TYR A 36 -3.70 -6.04 14.86
N GLU A 37 -3.25 -6.21 16.11
CA GLU A 37 -2.55 -5.16 16.85
C GLU A 37 -1.10 -5.11 16.38
N ILE A 38 -0.59 -3.89 16.13
CA ILE A 38 0.80 -3.67 15.73
C ILE A 38 1.70 -3.93 16.94
N VAL A 39 2.53 -4.95 16.84
CA VAL A 39 3.52 -5.34 17.88
C VAL A 39 4.81 -4.56 17.68
N LYS A 40 5.24 -4.40 16.44
CA LYS A 40 6.45 -3.66 16.05
C LYS A 40 6.28 -3.06 14.67
N SER A 41 6.80 -1.87 14.48
CA SER A 41 6.90 -1.26 13.14
C SER A 41 8.21 -0.51 13.01
N GLU A 42 8.78 -0.54 11.81
CA GLU A 42 10.01 0.16 11.47
C GLU A 42 9.96 0.61 10.01
N ARG A 43 10.52 1.77 9.72
CA ARG A 43 10.64 2.31 8.37
C ARG A 43 12.02 2.90 8.18
N ILE A 44 12.68 2.48 7.10
CA ILE A 44 13.99 2.99 6.73
C ILE A 44 13.94 3.65 5.35
N ARG A 45 14.88 4.55 5.13
CA ARG A 45 15.14 5.10 3.80
C ARG A 45 16.00 4.10 3.04
N LEU A 46 15.40 3.42 2.07
CA LEU A 46 16.06 2.49 1.17
C LEU A 46 15.51 2.72 -0.23
N LYS A 47 16.38 3.23 -1.12
CA LYS A 47 16.00 3.47 -2.52
C LYS A 47 15.87 2.12 -3.23
N PHE A 48 14.74 1.92 -3.89
CA PHE A 48 14.50 0.73 -4.69
C PHE A 48 15.47 0.67 -5.87
N VAL A 49 16.08 -0.49 -6.08
CA VAL A 49 16.82 -0.86 -7.28
C VAL A 49 16.40 -2.27 -7.71
N SER A 50 16.29 -2.49 -9.03
CA SER A 50 15.75 -3.75 -9.58
C SER A 50 16.83 -4.82 -9.71
N ASP A 51 17.65 -5.03 -8.67
CA ASP A 51 18.72 -6.01 -8.65
C ASP A 51 18.70 -6.89 -7.39
N MET A 52 19.58 -7.91 -7.40
CA MET A 52 19.70 -8.88 -6.31
C MET A 52 20.17 -8.24 -5.00
N SER A 53 20.93 -7.14 -5.06
CA SER A 53 21.45 -6.49 -3.87
C SER A 53 20.34 -5.88 -3.03
N TYR A 54 19.30 -5.37 -3.69
CA TYR A 54 18.11 -4.87 -2.99
C TYR A 54 17.35 -5.99 -2.27
N CYS A 55 17.16 -7.13 -2.93
CA CYS A 55 16.51 -8.28 -2.31
C CYS A 55 17.29 -8.77 -1.08
N SER A 56 18.61 -8.82 -1.15
CA SER A 56 19.47 -9.16 0.00
C SER A 56 19.31 -8.14 1.13
N GLN A 57 19.30 -6.84 0.84
CA GLN A 57 19.08 -5.82 1.86
C GLN A 57 17.69 -5.92 2.53
N VAL A 58 16.64 -6.25 1.75
CA VAL A 58 15.29 -6.52 2.30
C VAL A 58 15.34 -7.72 3.24
N ALA A 59 15.99 -8.82 2.83
CA ALA A 59 16.14 -10.02 3.65
C ALA A 59 16.92 -9.74 4.95
N ASP A 60 18.05 -9.06 4.85
CA ASP A 60 18.87 -8.68 6.01
C ASP A 60 18.12 -7.79 6.99
N PHE A 61 17.35 -6.83 6.48
CA PHE A 61 16.55 -5.94 7.31
C PHE A 61 15.40 -6.71 7.97
N ALA A 62 14.75 -7.62 7.24
CA ALA A 62 13.71 -8.47 7.79
C ALA A 62 14.24 -9.40 8.89
N ALA A 63 15.40 -9.99 8.69
CA ALA A 63 16.05 -10.81 9.71
C ALA A 63 16.35 -10.01 10.97
N LYS A 64 16.95 -8.81 10.85
CA LYS A 64 17.19 -7.90 11.98
C LYS A 64 15.90 -7.46 12.67
N PHE A 65 14.87 -7.18 11.87
CA PHE A 65 13.58 -6.79 12.41
C PHE A 65 12.94 -7.89 13.25
N LEU A 66 13.09 -9.15 12.86
CA LEU A 66 12.58 -10.32 13.59
C LEU A 66 13.49 -10.75 14.75
N ASP A 67 14.81 -10.55 14.66
CA ASP A 67 15.75 -10.93 15.71
C ASP A 67 15.54 -10.13 17.02
N HIS A 68 15.00 -8.91 16.93
CA HIS A 68 14.63 -8.14 18.11
C HIS A 68 13.45 -8.73 18.89
N MET A 69 12.81 -9.76 18.37
CA MET A 69 11.79 -10.51 19.09
C MET A 69 12.35 -11.49 20.13
N ASN A 70 13.66 -11.62 20.21
CA ASN A 70 14.47 -12.33 21.24
C ASN A 70 14.13 -13.79 21.53
N ASP A 71 13.42 -14.48 20.64
CA ASP A 71 13.05 -15.87 20.88
C ASP A 71 13.04 -16.67 19.57
N ALA A 72 13.81 -17.76 19.52
CA ALA A 72 13.78 -18.71 18.40
C ALA A 72 12.35 -19.26 18.19
N GLU A 73 11.59 -19.44 19.27
CA GLU A 73 10.18 -19.83 19.21
C GLU A 73 9.31 -18.79 18.49
N GLN A 74 9.67 -17.49 18.51
CA GLN A 74 8.86 -16.47 17.87
C GLN A 74 9.00 -16.53 16.33
N LYS A 75 10.15 -16.93 15.80
CA LYS A 75 10.32 -17.18 14.35
C LYS A 75 9.43 -18.33 13.87
N GLU A 76 9.27 -19.39 14.69
CA GLU A 76 8.37 -20.51 14.40
C GLU A 76 6.88 -20.08 14.41
N LYS A 77 6.56 -18.99 15.10
CA LYS A 77 5.18 -18.47 15.18
C LYS A 77 4.79 -17.56 14.01
N LEU A 78 5.70 -17.23 13.10
CA LEU A 78 5.38 -16.39 11.95
C LEU A 78 4.53 -17.18 10.92
N LEU A 79 3.31 -16.71 10.68
CA LEU A 79 2.36 -17.34 9.76
C LEU A 79 2.74 -17.11 8.29
N GLY A 80 3.29 -15.95 7.99
CA GLY A 80 3.68 -15.57 6.64
C GLY A 80 4.07 -14.10 6.54
N VAL A 81 4.50 -13.71 5.34
CA VAL A 81 4.92 -12.36 5.01
C VAL A 81 4.04 -11.83 3.87
N GLY A 82 3.38 -10.70 4.10
CA GLY A 82 2.71 -9.92 3.05
C GLY A 82 3.65 -8.83 2.54
N ILE A 83 3.89 -8.77 1.23
CA ILE A 83 4.74 -7.74 0.63
C ILE A 83 3.89 -6.87 -0.29
N SER A 84 3.80 -5.59 0.05
CA SER A 84 3.11 -4.56 -0.71
C SER A 84 4.10 -3.84 -1.63
N ILE A 85 3.77 -3.79 -2.93
CA ILE A 85 4.60 -3.17 -3.98
C ILE A 85 3.69 -2.34 -4.89
N PRO A 86 4.03 -1.07 -5.20
CA PRO A 86 3.24 -0.27 -6.12
C PRO A 86 3.29 -0.84 -7.53
N GLY A 87 2.13 -1.01 -8.17
CA GLY A 87 1.99 -1.51 -9.54
C GLY A 87 1.02 -2.67 -9.68
N ILE A 88 0.93 -3.20 -10.90
CA ILE A 88 0.06 -4.32 -11.24
C ILE A 88 0.79 -5.62 -10.92
N ILE A 89 0.25 -6.39 -9.99
CA ILE A 89 0.86 -7.61 -9.45
C ILE A 89 0.08 -8.83 -9.91
N ASN A 90 0.77 -9.80 -10.48
CA ASN A 90 0.25 -11.17 -10.65
C ASN A 90 0.79 -12.05 -9.52
N GLN A 91 -0.06 -12.36 -8.56
CA GLN A 91 0.31 -13.17 -7.39
C GLN A 91 0.64 -14.62 -7.76
N GLU A 92 -0.06 -15.22 -8.72
CA GLU A 92 0.14 -16.60 -9.12
C GLU A 92 1.50 -16.81 -9.81
N GLN A 93 1.86 -15.87 -10.69
CA GLN A 93 3.14 -15.86 -11.39
C GLN A 93 4.27 -15.21 -10.59
N LYS A 94 3.96 -14.59 -9.43
CA LYS A 94 4.91 -13.82 -8.60
C LYS A 94 5.65 -12.78 -9.43
N LEU A 95 4.87 -11.98 -10.13
CA LEU A 95 5.37 -11.04 -11.13
C LEU A 95 4.79 -9.64 -10.92
N VAL A 96 5.65 -8.63 -10.96
CA VAL A 96 5.21 -7.25 -11.22
C VAL A 96 5.03 -7.14 -12.73
N ILE A 97 3.78 -7.11 -13.20
CA ILE A 97 3.48 -6.94 -14.62
C ILE A 97 3.98 -5.56 -15.06
N LYS A 98 3.63 -4.53 -14.30
CA LYS A 98 4.08 -3.16 -14.55
C LYS A 98 4.03 -2.31 -13.29
N SER A 99 5.08 -1.54 -13.04
CA SER A 99 5.11 -0.50 -12.02
C SER A 99 5.70 0.78 -12.61
N HIS A 100 4.88 1.82 -12.71
CA HIS A 100 5.37 3.13 -13.12
C HIS A 100 6.24 3.78 -12.05
N ALA A 101 5.86 3.62 -10.78
CA ALA A 101 6.56 4.19 -9.63
C ALA A 101 7.97 3.60 -9.46
N LEU A 102 8.13 2.30 -9.70
CA LEU A 102 9.42 1.60 -9.59
C LEU A 102 10.11 1.40 -10.94
N LYS A 103 9.49 1.84 -12.05
CA LYS A 103 9.98 1.66 -13.42
C LYS A 103 10.27 0.19 -13.77
N LEU A 104 9.35 -0.70 -13.37
CA LEU A 104 9.44 -2.13 -13.60
C LEU A 104 8.46 -2.58 -14.68
N GLU A 105 8.85 -3.59 -15.44
CA GLU A 105 8.02 -4.32 -16.38
C GLU A 105 8.45 -5.79 -16.39
N ASN A 106 7.48 -6.71 -16.22
CA ASN A 106 7.71 -8.16 -16.18
C ASN A 106 8.82 -8.57 -15.18
N TYR A 107 8.81 -7.96 -13.99
CA TYR A 107 9.84 -8.19 -12.96
C TYR A 107 9.44 -9.33 -12.02
N SER A 108 10.31 -10.36 -11.93
CA SER A 108 10.07 -11.51 -11.04
C SER A 108 10.27 -11.16 -9.57
N LEU A 109 9.32 -11.59 -8.72
CA LEU A 109 9.36 -11.46 -7.27
C LEU A 109 9.90 -12.72 -6.56
N SER A 110 10.30 -13.74 -7.33
CA SER A 110 10.74 -15.03 -6.79
C SER A 110 11.92 -14.91 -5.83
N PHE A 111 12.82 -13.96 -6.06
CA PHE A 111 13.95 -13.73 -5.16
C PHE A 111 13.52 -13.20 -3.79
N LEU A 112 12.53 -12.30 -3.75
CA LEU A 112 11.98 -11.82 -2.49
C LEU A 112 11.24 -12.94 -1.74
N GLU A 113 10.56 -13.81 -2.46
CA GLU A 113 9.92 -14.98 -1.85
C GLU A 113 10.94 -15.92 -1.22
N GLN A 114 12.01 -16.25 -1.94
CA GLN A 114 13.07 -17.15 -1.47
C GLN A 114 13.83 -16.63 -0.23
N ALA A 115 13.73 -15.34 0.06
CA ALA A 115 14.32 -14.74 1.25
C ALA A 115 13.64 -15.18 2.57
N PHE A 116 12.46 -15.79 2.49
CA PHE A 116 11.68 -16.18 3.66
C PHE A 116 11.40 -17.69 3.67
N SER A 117 11.45 -18.30 4.86
CA SER A 117 11.12 -19.71 5.10
C SER A 117 9.62 -19.97 5.35
N VAL A 118 8.80 -18.93 5.28
CA VAL A 118 7.35 -18.96 5.48
C VAL A 118 6.64 -18.49 4.20
N PRO A 119 5.34 -18.76 4.03
CA PRO A 119 4.60 -18.30 2.86
C PRO A 119 4.70 -16.80 2.64
N VAL A 120 4.90 -16.36 1.39
CA VAL A 120 4.97 -14.96 0.98
C VAL A 120 3.83 -14.62 0.03
N TYR A 121 3.14 -13.52 0.31
CA TYR A 121 2.06 -13.00 -0.52
C TYR A 121 2.40 -11.60 -1.01
N PHE A 122 2.24 -11.38 -2.31
CA PHE A 122 2.47 -10.09 -2.94
C PHE A 122 1.15 -9.41 -3.26
N SER A 123 1.08 -8.12 -3.05
CA SER A 123 -0.10 -7.32 -3.37
C SER A 123 0.30 -5.93 -3.87
N ASN A 124 -0.58 -5.33 -4.67
CA ASN A 124 -0.54 -3.89 -4.90
C ASN A 124 -0.77 -3.13 -3.59
N ASP A 125 -0.24 -1.92 -3.47
CA ASP A 125 -0.32 -1.09 -2.27
C ASP A 125 -1.76 -0.70 -1.91
N ALA A 126 -2.58 -0.28 -2.86
CA ALA A 126 -3.98 0.04 -2.63
C ALA A 126 -4.82 -1.20 -2.30
N ASN A 127 -4.55 -2.34 -2.96
CA ASN A 127 -5.17 -3.61 -2.65
C ASN A 127 -4.84 -4.08 -1.23
N ALA A 128 -3.56 -3.99 -0.83
CA ALA A 128 -3.13 -4.34 0.52
C ALA A 128 -3.78 -3.43 1.58
N ALA A 129 -3.87 -2.13 1.30
CA ALA A 129 -4.52 -1.17 2.19
C ALA A 129 -6.02 -1.46 2.33
N MET A 130 -6.73 -1.75 1.22
CA MET A 130 -8.14 -2.14 1.29
C MET A 130 -8.35 -3.43 2.08
N MET A 131 -7.48 -4.41 1.94
CA MET A 131 -7.56 -5.66 2.71
C MET A 131 -7.34 -5.46 4.22
N ALA A 132 -6.68 -4.36 4.62
CA ALA A 132 -6.49 -4.00 6.02
C ALA A 132 -7.74 -3.36 6.65
N GLU A 133 -8.68 -2.88 5.83
CA GLU A 133 -9.98 -2.42 6.29
C GLU A 133 -10.88 -3.61 6.65
N ASP A 134 -11.94 -3.37 7.43
CA ASP A 134 -12.88 -4.42 7.80
C ASP A 134 -13.79 -4.80 6.62
N MET A 135 -13.32 -5.70 5.77
CA MET A 135 -14.06 -6.21 4.62
C MET A 135 -15.33 -7.01 5.00
N ASN A 136 -15.47 -7.43 6.26
CA ASN A 136 -16.73 -8.03 6.73
C ASN A 136 -17.81 -6.98 6.88
N THR A 137 -17.46 -5.76 7.27
CA THR A 137 -18.36 -4.62 7.33
C THR A 137 -18.65 -4.05 5.94
N TYR A 138 -17.66 -3.96 5.07
CA TYR A 138 -17.78 -3.38 3.72
C TYR A 138 -17.90 -4.47 2.65
N GLN A 139 -19.14 -4.92 2.42
CA GLN A 139 -19.43 -5.95 1.40
C GLN A 139 -19.14 -5.46 -0.03
N ASN A 140 -19.48 -4.20 -0.33
CA ASN A 140 -19.19 -3.56 -1.61
C ASN A 140 -18.63 -2.17 -1.34
N ALA A 141 -17.40 -1.94 -1.70
CA ALA A 141 -16.71 -0.69 -1.41
C ALA A 141 -15.64 -0.38 -2.47
N ILE A 142 -15.34 0.90 -2.58
CA ILE A 142 -14.21 1.41 -3.32
C ILE A 142 -13.24 2.01 -2.31
N TYR A 143 -11.97 1.64 -2.42
CA TYR A 143 -10.88 2.25 -1.68
C TYR A 143 -10.11 3.20 -2.60
N LEU A 144 -9.93 4.45 -2.19
CA LEU A 144 -9.09 5.43 -2.87
C LEU A 144 -7.91 5.78 -1.97
N SER A 145 -6.73 5.57 -2.49
CA SER A 145 -5.46 5.92 -1.84
C SER A 145 -4.97 7.25 -2.39
N LEU A 146 -5.28 8.34 -1.68
CA LEU A 146 -4.91 9.72 -2.05
C LEU A 146 -3.51 10.06 -1.51
N ASN A 147 -2.51 9.35 -2.00
CA ASN A 147 -1.10 9.55 -1.65
C ASN A 147 -0.39 10.40 -2.72
N GLN A 148 0.94 10.32 -2.77
CA GLN A 148 1.74 11.00 -3.81
C GLN A 148 1.25 10.65 -5.22
N THR A 149 0.73 9.44 -5.40
CA THR A 149 -0.02 8.98 -6.56
C THR A 149 -1.41 8.52 -6.12
N LEU A 150 -2.37 8.53 -7.04
CA LEU A 150 -3.72 8.03 -6.82
C LEU A 150 -3.77 6.53 -7.11
N GLY A 151 -3.99 5.75 -6.08
CA GLY A 151 -4.28 4.32 -6.17
C GLY A 151 -5.73 4.01 -5.84
N GLY A 152 -6.14 2.78 -6.09
CA GLY A 152 -7.45 2.32 -5.67
C GLY A 152 -7.64 0.82 -5.71
N ALA A 153 -8.71 0.37 -5.09
CA ALA A 153 -9.10 -1.02 -5.03
C ALA A 153 -10.63 -1.17 -4.96
N PHE A 154 -11.13 -2.31 -5.39
CA PHE A 154 -12.54 -2.69 -5.27
C PHE A 154 -12.72 -3.87 -4.30
N CYS A 155 -13.72 -3.77 -3.45
CA CYS A 155 -14.31 -4.89 -2.71
C CYS A 155 -15.70 -5.18 -3.27
N ILE A 156 -15.95 -6.42 -3.66
CA ILE A 156 -17.26 -6.89 -4.16
C ILE A 156 -17.59 -8.19 -3.42
N GLY A 157 -18.73 -8.20 -2.74
CA GLY A 157 -19.15 -9.36 -1.94
C GLY A 157 -18.16 -9.70 -0.81
N GLY A 158 -17.54 -8.70 -0.17
CA GLY A 158 -16.55 -8.88 0.89
C GLY A 158 -15.20 -9.43 0.40
N LYS A 159 -14.92 -9.36 -0.90
CA LYS A 159 -13.66 -9.86 -1.49
C LYS A 159 -13.02 -8.81 -2.39
N LEU A 160 -11.70 -8.77 -2.38
CA LEU A 160 -10.94 -7.95 -3.31
C LEU A 160 -11.25 -8.39 -4.76
N PHE A 161 -11.62 -7.42 -5.59
CA PHE A 161 -11.86 -7.63 -7.02
C PHE A 161 -10.70 -7.06 -7.83
N SER A 162 -9.88 -7.93 -8.39
CA SER A 162 -8.69 -7.54 -9.17
C SER A 162 -8.97 -7.44 -10.68
N GLY A 163 -10.12 -7.95 -11.15
CA GLY A 163 -10.42 -8.06 -12.57
C GLY A 163 -9.59 -9.15 -13.27
N GLU A 164 -9.94 -9.47 -14.49
CA GLU A 164 -9.30 -10.53 -15.27
C GLU A 164 -7.79 -10.29 -15.51
N ASN A 165 -7.41 -9.03 -15.73
CA ASN A 165 -6.04 -8.62 -16.03
C ASN A 165 -5.31 -7.97 -14.85
N GLN A 166 -5.79 -8.15 -13.61
CA GLN A 166 -5.24 -7.54 -12.39
C GLN A 166 -5.21 -6.01 -12.43
N LYS A 167 -6.11 -5.38 -13.22
CA LYS A 167 -6.15 -3.92 -13.45
C LYS A 167 -7.38 -3.25 -12.85
N ALA A 168 -8.22 -3.98 -12.12
CA ALA A 168 -9.30 -3.33 -11.39
C ALA A 168 -8.70 -2.40 -10.32
N GLY A 169 -9.31 -1.23 -10.15
CA GLY A 169 -8.81 -0.25 -9.19
C GLY A 169 -7.72 0.69 -9.71
N GLU A 170 -7.30 0.60 -10.98
CA GLU A 170 -6.35 1.55 -11.61
C GLU A 170 -6.99 2.94 -11.86
N PHE A 171 -7.69 3.48 -10.84
CA PHE A 171 -8.42 4.76 -10.91
C PHE A 171 -7.51 5.92 -11.30
N GLY A 172 -6.26 5.92 -10.82
CA GLY A 172 -5.31 6.98 -11.13
C GLY A 172 -5.05 7.15 -12.62
N HIS A 173 -5.26 6.11 -13.42
CA HIS A 173 -4.99 6.13 -14.86
C HIS A 173 -6.25 6.19 -15.75
N MET A 174 -7.43 6.37 -15.14
CA MET A 174 -8.65 6.74 -15.86
C MET A 174 -8.51 8.16 -16.40
N ILE A 175 -9.01 8.41 -17.60
CA ILE A 175 -9.00 9.76 -18.21
C ILE A 175 -10.14 10.58 -17.58
N LEU A 176 -9.76 11.52 -16.71
CA LEU A 176 -10.69 12.45 -16.08
C LEU A 176 -10.91 13.70 -16.96
N VAL A 177 -9.84 14.23 -17.54
CA VAL A 177 -9.88 15.41 -18.41
C VAL A 177 -9.20 15.07 -19.73
N PRO A 178 -9.92 14.80 -20.81
CA PRO A 178 -9.33 14.48 -22.12
C PRO A 178 -8.33 15.56 -22.55
N GLN A 179 -7.15 15.15 -23.00
CA GLN A 179 -6.04 16.01 -23.43
C GLN A 179 -5.52 16.98 -22.33
N GLY A 180 -5.86 16.75 -21.06
CA GLY A 180 -5.46 17.59 -19.92
C GLY A 180 -4.02 17.42 -19.48
N ARG A 181 -3.78 17.57 -18.15
CA ARG A 181 -2.45 17.53 -17.55
C ARG A 181 -1.70 16.24 -17.90
N LYS A 182 -0.39 16.33 -18.08
CA LYS A 182 0.47 15.15 -18.30
C LYS A 182 0.51 14.27 -17.07
N CYS A 183 0.41 12.96 -17.27
CA CYS A 183 0.58 11.95 -16.25
C CYS A 183 1.95 11.27 -16.41
N TYR A 184 2.56 10.87 -15.31
CA TYR A 184 3.82 10.12 -15.31
C TYR A 184 3.75 8.77 -16.06
N CYS A 185 2.55 8.23 -16.28
CA CYS A 185 2.35 7.02 -17.08
C CYS A 185 2.50 7.24 -18.61
N GLY A 186 2.73 8.48 -19.03
CA GLY A 186 2.89 8.87 -20.45
C GLY A 186 1.60 9.35 -21.14
N LYS A 187 0.43 9.14 -20.52
CA LYS A 187 -0.86 9.66 -21.02
C LYS A 187 -1.07 11.11 -20.60
N SER A 188 -2.16 11.70 -21.09
CA SER A 188 -2.65 13.03 -20.64
C SER A 188 -4.07 12.89 -20.11
N GLY A 189 -4.38 13.68 -19.06
CA GLY A 189 -5.73 13.75 -18.50
C GLY A 189 -6.09 12.68 -17.48
N CYS A 190 -5.12 11.88 -17.02
CA CYS A 190 -5.36 10.87 -15.98
C CYS A 190 -5.80 11.50 -14.67
N ALA A 191 -6.69 10.84 -13.95
CA ALA A 191 -7.18 11.27 -12.63
C ALA A 191 -6.04 11.52 -11.63
N ASP A 192 -4.96 10.77 -11.69
CA ASP A 192 -3.76 10.95 -10.87
C ASP A 192 -3.20 12.39 -10.93
N ALA A 193 -3.18 12.99 -12.14
CA ALA A 193 -2.66 14.34 -12.34
C ALA A 193 -3.56 15.45 -11.73
N TYR A 194 -4.73 15.10 -11.21
CA TYR A 194 -5.72 16.01 -10.63
C TYR A 194 -6.07 15.68 -9.19
N CYS A 195 -6.16 14.40 -8.85
CA CYS A 195 -6.72 13.90 -7.60
C CYS A 195 -5.67 13.24 -6.68
N ALA A 196 -4.41 13.04 -7.11
CA ALA A 196 -3.36 12.64 -6.18
C ALA A 196 -2.98 13.79 -5.25
N ALA A 197 -2.51 13.50 -4.03
CA ALA A 197 -2.01 14.52 -3.11
C ALA A 197 -0.86 15.34 -3.72
N GLY A 198 -0.04 14.73 -4.59
CA GLY A 198 0.98 15.41 -5.37
C GLY A 198 0.44 16.52 -6.29
N ALA A 199 -0.82 16.43 -6.73
CA ALA A 199 -1.45 17.48 -7.55
C ALA A 199 -1.67 18.79 -6.77
N LEU A 200 -1.79 18.73 -5.44
CA LEU A 200 -1.93 19.91 -4.57
C LEU A 200 -0.65 20.72 -4.47
N VAL A 201 0.51 20.07 -4.48
CA VAL A 201 1.80 20.73 -4.32
C VAL A 201 2.51 20.97 -5.67
N GLY A 202 2.14 20.20 -6.73
CA GLY A 202 2.72 20.34 -8.06
C GLY A 202 4.20 20.00 -8.07
N GLU A 203 4.99 20.75 -8.87
CA GLU A 203 6.45 20.64 -8.93
C GLU A 203 7.15 21.45 -7.82
N SER A 204 6.38 22.12 -6.94
CA SER A 204 6.98 22.87 -5.84
C SER A 204 7.71 21.93 -4.89
N LYS A 205 8.69 22.46 -4.15
CA LYS A 205 9.36 21.73 -3.06
C LYS A 205 8.51 21.68 -1.79
N ASP A 206 7.32 22.27 -1.82
CA ASP A 206 6.43 22.32 -0.68
C ASP A 206 5.84 20.94 -0.42
N SER A 207 5.67 20.61 0.84
CA SER A 207 5.02 19.37 1.24
C SER A 207 3.49 19.57 1.28
N VAL A 208 2.75 18.46 1.30
CA VAL A 208 1.29 18.49 1.51
C VAL A 208 0.97 19.16 2.85
N GLU A 209 1.80 18.96 3.87
CA GLU A 209 1.66 19.59 5.18
C GLU A 209 1.76 21.11 5.09
N GLN A 210 2.71 21.64 4.30
CA GLN A 210 2.84 23.08 4.07
C GLN A 210 1.63 23.63 3.32
N PHE A 211 1.13 22.92 2.32
CA PHE A 211 -0.10 23.30 1.63
C PHE A 211 -1.29 23.36 2.60
N MET A 212 -1.45 22.37 3.48
CA MET A 212 -2.51 22.37 4.50
C MET A 212 -2.36 23.53 5.50
N GLN A 213 -1.13 23.94 5.84
CA GLN A 213 -0.89 25.14 6.66
C GLN A 213 -1.32 26.41 5.96
N LEU A 214 -1.09 26.53 4.64
CA LEU A 214 -1.57 27.68 3.86
C LEU A 214 -3.10 27.77 3.87
N LEU A 215 -3.79 26.62 3.71
CA LEU A 215 -5.25 26.56 3.82
C LEU A 215 -5.75 27.00 5.21
N GLN A 216 -5.11 26.53 6.29
CA GLN A 216 -5.46 26.94 7.66
C GLN A 216 -5.27 28.44 7.90
N ASN A 217 -4.36 29.05 7.15
CA ASN A 217 -4.08 30.50 7.23
C ASN A 217 -4.94 31.32 6.24
N ASN A 218 -5.94 30.73 5.59
CA ASN A 218 -6.83 31.34 4.61
C ASN A 218 -6.07 31.98 3.43
N ASP A 219 -5.05 31.28 2.91
CA ASP A 219 -4.36 31.72 1.69
C ASP A 219 -5.27 31.51 0.47
N GLU A 220 -5.64 32.60 -0.20
CA GLU A 220 -6.60 32.60 -1.32
C GLU A 220 -6.18 31.70 -2.48
N LYS A 221 -4.88 31.55 -2.74
CA LYS A 221 -4.38 30.67 -3.81
C LYS A 221 -4.49 29.21 -3.42
N ALA A 222 -4.23 28.89 -2.16
CA ALA A 222 -4.37 27.55 -1.63
C ALA A 222 -5.86 27.15 -1.61
N GLU A 223 -6.75 28.05 -1.17
CA GLU A 223 -8.20 27.82 -1.18
C GLU A 223 -8.73 27.51 -2.58
N LYS A 224 -8.39 28.35 -3.56
CA LYS A 224 -8.81 28.14 -4.96
C LYS A 224 -8.31 26.81 -5.52
N LYS A 225 -7.05 26.45 -5.20
CA LYS A 225 -6.48 25.18 -5.65
C LYS A 225 -7.11 23.97 -4.96
N TRP A 226 -7.50 24.13 -3.71
CA TRP A 226 -8.22 23.12 -2.94
C TRP A 226 -9.62 22.88 -3.50
N GLU A 227 -10.37 23.93 -3.82
CA GLU A 227 -11.68 23.83 -4.47
C GLU A 227 -11.58 23.10 -5.82
N GLU A 228 -10.63 23.50 -6.68
CA GLU A 228 -10.37 22.80 -7.95
C GLU A 228 -10.07 21.30 -7.74
N TYR A 229 -9.27 20.97 -6.74
CA TYR A 229 -8.95 19.58 -6.38
C TYR A 229 -10.20 18.80 -5.95
N LEU A 230 -11.04 19.41 -5.11
CA LEU A 230 -12.29 18.79 -4.66
C LEU A 230 -13.28 18.57 -5.80
N ASP A 231 -13.37 19.50 -6.75
CA ASP A 231 -14.21 19.35 -7.94
C ASP A 231 -13.80 18.13 -8.77
N TYR A 232 -12.50 17.99 -9.03
CA TYR A 232 -12.00 16.81 -9.75
C TYR A 232 -12.21 15.52 -8.97
N LEU A 233 -12.02 15.54 -7.66
CA LEU A 233 -12.26 14.38 -6.81
C LEU A 233 -13.75 14.00 -6.81
N ALA A 234 -14.65 14.97 -6.77
CA ALA A 234 -16.09 14.74 -6.88
C ALA A 234 -16.47 14.10 -8.21
N ILE A 235 -15.90 14.56 -9.33
CA ILE A 235 -16.10 13.94 -10.66
C ILE A 235 -15.59 12.50 -10.68
N LEU A 236 -14.45 12.23 -10.05
CA LEU A 236 -13.87 10.87 -10.00
C LEU A 236 -14.75 9.89 -9.23
N ILE A 237 -15.43 10.36 -8.19
CA ILE A 237 -16.24 9.51 -7.29
C ILE A 237 -17.67 9.33 -7.81
N SER A 238 -18.18 10.26 -8.63
CA SER A 238 -19.53 10.20 -9.18
C SER A 238 -19.70 9.13 -10.27
#